data_26468a634e89ed8ab103e82b006610a5
#
_entry.id   26468a634e89ed8ab103e82b006610a5
#
_cell.length_a   1.000
_cell.length_b   1.000
_cell.length_c   1.000
_cell.angle_alpha   90.00
_cell.angle_beta   90.00
_cell.angle_gamma   90.00
#
_symmetry.space_group_name_H-M   'P 1'
#
loop_
_entity.id
_entity.type
_entity.pdbx_description
1 polymer ?
#
loop_
_entity_poly.entity_id
_entity_poly.type
_entity_poly.pdbx_seq_one_letter_code
_entity_poly.pdbx_strand_id
1 'polypeptide(L)'
;MPYLGSFAEVNVRTYVHVDNKPGVYFFSLDVDRLLPALVARMSYRIPYCWGFTSHNREGSVLRTDVNRKWPHKVAHSGIEVEIEGPVEADDLDVFLTARWGLYSKSLRGLRYAPVDHEPWPLQSAKVISYDSVLVEAAGFPKPEGEPHTRFSDGVHVRIGTPQKVRGLS
;
A
#
# COMPACT_ATOMS: atom_id res chain seq x y z
N MET A 1 7.38 7.75 -20.15
CA MET A 1 8.38 8.54 -19.40
C MET A 1 9.22 7.57 -18.58
N PRO A 2 10.52 7.40 -18.89
CA PRO A 2 11.33 6.35 -18.25
C PRO A 2 11.68 6.60 -16.76
N TYR A 3 11.34 7.73 -16.19
CA TYR A 3 11.67 8.11 -14.81
C TYR A 3 10.60 7.79 -13.76
N LEU A 4 9.44 7.29 -14.16
CA LEU A 4 8.37 6.78 -13.27
C LEU A 4 8.40 5.25 -13.14
N GLY A 5 9.49 4.62 -13.57
CA GLY A 5 9.68 3.17 -13.48
C GLY A 5 9.75 2.66 -12.04
N SER A 6 9.80 1.34 -11.89
CA SER A 6 9.80 0.60 -10.62
C SER A 6 10.53 1.28 -9.48
N PHE A 7 9.86 1.45 -8.37
CA PHE A 7 10.41 1.91 -7.10
C PHE A 7 9.82 1.07 -5.97
N ALA A 8 10.55 0.94 -4.88
CA ALA A 8 10.08 0.25 -3.70
C ALA A 8 9.04 1.13 -2.98
N GLU A 9 7.91 0.53 -2.64
CA GLU A 9 6.83 1.18 -1.89
C GLU A 9 6.34 0.26 -0.78
N VAL A 10 6.17 0.84 0.42
CA VAL A 10 5.48 0.19 1.53
C VAL A 10 4.36 1.10 2.00
N ASN A 11 3.17 0.55 2.20
CA ASN A 11 2.03 1.35 2.61
C ASN A 11 1.30 0.78 3.83
N VAL A 12 0.68 1.68 4.59
CA VAL A 12 -0.35 1.39 5.57
C VAL A 12 -1.67 1.87 5.01
N ARG A 13 -2.61 0.94 4.84
CA ARG A 13 -3.91 1.23 4.23
C ARG A 13 -5.06 0.58 4.99
N THR A 14 -6.26 1.09 4.74
CA THR A 14 -7.50 0.45 5.16
C THR A 14 -8.47 0.34 3.98
N TYR A 15 -9.55 -0.36 4.20
CA TYR A 15 -10.59 -0.61 3.23
C TYR A 15 -11.82 0.19 3.62
N VAL A 16 -12.35 0.96 2.68
CA VAL A 16 -13.46 1.89 2.89
C VAL A 16 -14.57 1.63 1.89
N HIS A 17 -15.76 2.04 2.26
CA HIS A 17 -16.96 1.86 1.46
C HIS A 17 -17.78 3.13 1.51
N VAL A 18 -18.00 3.77 0.37
CA VAL A 18 -18.77 5.00 0.24
C VAL A 18 -19.75 4.84 -0.90
N ASP A 19 -21.04 5.02 -0.66
CA ASP A 19 -22.12 4.92 -1.64
C ASP A 19 -22.05 3.61 -2.48
N ASN A 20 -21.91 2.47 -1.80
CA ASN A 20 -21.75 1.14 -2.40
C ASN A 20 -20.52 0.99 -3.31
N LYS A 21 -19.52 1.85 -3.18
CA LYS A 21 -18.24 1.75 -3.90
C LYS A 21 -17.12 1.38 -2.94
N PRO A 22 -16.67 0.12 -2.94
CA PRO A 22 -15.53 -0.31 -2.14
C PRO A 22 -14.23 0.28 -2.70
N GLY A 23 -13.27 0.55 -1.81
CA GLY A 23 -11.97 1.05 -2.22
C GLY A 23 -10.95 1.00 -1.09
N VAL A 24 -9.74 1.44 -1.37
CA VAL A 24 -8.66 1.56 -0.39
C VAL A 24 -8.48 3.03 0.01
N TYR A 25 -8.02 3.22 1.24
CA TYR A 25 -7.58 4.51 1.76
C TYR A 25 -6.21 4.34 2.41
N PHE A 26 -5.22 5.13 1.97
CA PHE A 26 -3.87 5.08 2.48
C PHE A 26 -3.67 6.02 3.66
N PHE A 27 -3.04 5.53 4.73
CA PHE A 27 -2.55 6.33 5.84
C PHE A 27 -1.10 6.75 5.64
N SER A 28 -0.30 5.92 4.98
CA SER A 28 1.04 6.28 4.50
C SER A 28 1.44 5.43 3.29
N LEU A 29 2.31 6.02 2.45
CA LEU A 29 3.04 5.33 1.39
C LEU A 29 4.50 5.73 1.49
N ASP A 30 5.32 4.81 1.96
CA ASP A 30 6.76 5.02 2.13
C ASP A 30 7.50 4.64 0.86
N VAL A 31 8.28 5.57 0.30
CA VAL A 31 8.99 5.40 -0.97
C VAL A 31 10.41 5.96 -0.89
N ASP A 32 11.30 5.41 -1.71
CA ASP A 32 12.69 5.85 -1.82
C ASP A 32 12.89 7.07 -2.74
N ARG A 33 11.88 7.43 -3.55
CA ARG A 33 11.98 8.51 -4.54
C ARG A 33 11.13 9.72 -4.18
N LEU A 34 11.79 10.85 -3.94
CA LEU A 34 11.14 12.09 -3.51
C LEU A 34 10.29 12.77 -4.60
N LEU A 35 10.79 12.85 -5.85
CA LEU A 35 10.10 13.58 -6.91
C LEU A 35 8.78 12.93 -7.34
N PRO A 36 8.72 11.64 -7.66
CA PRO A 36 7.44 10.97 -7.92
C PRO A 36 6.47 11.06 -6.75
N ALA A 37 6.98 10.92 -5.51
CA ALA A 37 6.17 11.05 -4.30
C ALA A 37 5.54 12.44 -4.18
N LEU A 38 6.29 13.51 -4.46
CA LEU A 38 5.80 14.88 -4.39
C LEU A 38 4.71 15.17 -5.44
N VAL A 39 4.93 14.75 -6.69
CA VAL A 39 3.95 14.91 -7.78
C VAL A 39 2.65 14.15 -7.47
N ALA A 40 2.74 12.90 -7.05
CA ALA A 40 1.58 12.10 -6.69
C ALA A 40 0.86 12.63 -5.45
N ARG A 41 1.58 13.13 -4.45
CA ARG A 41 1.01 13.79 -3.27
C ARG A 41 0.22 15.04 -3.64
N MET A 42 0.71 15.83 -4.59
CA MET A 42 0.01 17.04 -5.07
C MET A 42 -1.20 16.71 -5.94
N SER A 43 -1.09 15.71 -6.82
CA SER A 43 -2.14 15.35 -7.79
C SER A 43 -3.26 14.53 -7.17
N TYR A 44 -2.91 13.47 -6.43
CA TYR A 44 -3.86 12.51 -5.86
C TYR A 44 -4.13 12.72 -4.39
N ARG A 45 -3.39 13.60 -3.70
CA ARG A 45 -3.50 13.84 -2.25
C ARG A 45 -3.29 12.60 -1.39
N ILE A 46 -2.46 11.69 -1.84
CA ILE A 46 -2.07 10.49 -1.14
C ILE A 46 -0.94 10.84 -0.15
N PRO A 47 -0.92 10.28 1.07
CA PRO A 47 0.06 10.62 2.11
C PRO A 47 1.42 9.93 1.87
N TYR A 48 2.09 10.33 0.81
CA TYR A 48 3.44 9.85 0.51
C TYR A 48 4.44 10.29 1.58
N CYS A 49 5.25 9.35 2.03
CA CYS A 49 6.35 9.54 2.94
C CYS A 49 7.66 9.23 2.21
N TRP A 50 8.70 9.97 2.52
CA TRP A 50 10.02 9.76 1.92
C TRP A 50 11.00 9.22 2.94
N GLY A 51 11.83 8.29 2.49
CA GLY A 51 12.90 7.69 3.25
C GLY A 51 13.62 6.64 2.43
N PHE A 52 14.42 5.83 3.07
CA PHE A 52 14.97 4.63 2.45
C PHE A 52 13.90 3.54 2.44
N THR A 53 13.64 2.98 1.28
CA THR A 53 12.73 1.84 1.10
C THR A 53 13.37 0.86 0.13
N SER A 54 13.43 -0.42 0.47
CA SER A 54 14.01 -1.46 -0.37
C SER A 54 13.24 -2.76 -0.32
N HIS A 55 13.30 -3.50 -1.42
CA HIS A 55 12.84 -4.88 -1.54
C HIS A 55 14.01 -5.73 -2.06
N ASN A 56 14.46 -6.66 -1.27
CA ASN A 56 15.56 -7.55 -1.62
C ASN A 56 15.05 -9.00 -1.59
N ARG A 57 15.19 -9.72 -2.70
CA ARG A 57 14.79 -11.12 -2.81
C ARG A 57 16.01 -12.02 -3.02
N GLU A 58 16.13 -13.02 -2.18
CA GLU A 58 17.13 -14.08 -2.28
C GLU A 58 16.43 -15.44 -2.28
N GLY A 59 16.32 -16.06 -3.45
CA GLY A 59 15.56 -17.31 -3.62
C GLY A 59 14.08 -17.16 -3.27
N SER A 60 13.62 -17.90 -2.26
CA SER A 60 12.25 -17.82 -1.72
C SER A 60 12.06 -16.74 -0.66
N VAL A 61 13.13 -16.12 -0.18
CA VAL A 61 13.06 -15.12 0.90
C VAL A 61 13.01 -13.73 0.32
N LEU A 62 11.99 -12.95 0.73
CA LEU A 62 11.84 -11.53 0.42
C LEU A 62 11.98 -10.71 1.70
N ARG A 63 12.92 -9.77 1.69
CA ARG A 63 13.11 -8.78 2.74
C ARG A 63 12.70 -7.40 2.27
N THR A 64 11.86 -6.73 3.05
CA THR A 64 11.41 -5.37 2.82
C THR A 64 11.83 -4.49 3.98
N ASP A 65 12.57 -3.42 3.71
CA ASP A 65 13.05 -2.47 4.72
C ASP A 65 12.52 -1.06 4.41
N VAL A 66 12.12 -0.34 5.47
CA VAL A 66 11.72 1.07 5.43
C VAL A 66 12.44 1.83 6.52
N ASN A 67 12.94 3.01 6.18
CA ASN A 67 13.47 3.97 7.14
C ASN A 67 12.98 5.37 6.75
N ARG A 68 11.81 5.74 7.28
CA ARG A 68 11.12 7.01 6.97
C ARG A 68 11.87 8.19 7.55
N LYS A 69 12.04 9.24 6.73
CA LYS A 69 12.68 10.50 7.12
C LYS A 69 11.72 11.69 7.11
N TRP A 70 10.70 11.65 6.25
CA TRP A 70 9.76 12.77 6.07
C TRP A 70 8.43 12.31 5.46
N PRO A 71 7.29 12.99 5.74
CA PRO A 71 7.04 13.96 6.81
C PRO A 71 6.79 13.26 8.15
N HIS A 72 6.82 14.03 9.24
CA HIS A 72 6.48 13.57 10.58
C HIS A 72 7.49 12.63 11.24
N LYS A 73 6.97 11.73 12.10
CA LYS A 73 7.80 10.87 12.94
C LYS A 73 8.71 9.96 12.10
N VAL A 74 9.96 9.85 12.53
CA VAL A 74 10.82 8.77 12.09
C VAL A 74 10.11 7.44 12.37
N ALA A 75 10.00 6.60 11.36
CA ALA A 75 9.39 5.29 11.47
C ALA A 75 10.21 4.28 10.68
N HIS A 76 10.25 3.05 11.16
CA HIS A 76 10.96 1.97 10.51
C HIS A 76 10.06 0.76 10.30
N SER A 77 10.46 -0.09 9.36
CA SER A 77 9.90 -1.41 9.16
C SER A 77 10.98 -2.32 8.59
N GLY A 78 11.10 -3.51 9.14
CA GLY A 78 11.86 -4.62 8.59
C GLY A 78 10.96 -5.84 8.61
N ILE A 79 10.59 -6.33 7.43
CA ILE A 79 9.74 -7.51 7.26
C ILE A 79 10.47 -8.50 6.37
N GLU A 80 10.55 -9.74 6.83
CA GLU A 80 11.12 -10.83 6.07
C GLU A 80 10.10 -11.95 5.96
N VAL A 81 9.85 -12.42 4.75
CA VAL A 81 8.90 -13.48 4.45
C VAL A 81 9.52 -14.56 3.57
N GLU A 82 9.13 -15.80 3.78
CA GLU A 82 9.42 -16.93 2.91
C GLU A 82 8.23 -17.18 1.98
N ILE A 83 8.46 -17.17 0.69
CA ILE A 83 7.46 -17.45 -0.35
C ILE A 83 7.41 -18.96 -0.55
N GLU A 84 6.23 -19.55 -0.39
CA GLU A 84 6.07 -21.02 -0.39
C GLU A 84 5.56 -21.55 -1.74
N GLY A 85 4.64 -20.85 -2.40
CA GLY A 85 4.12 -21.25 -3.70
C GLY A 85 2.70 -20.77 -3.98
N PRO A 86 2.16 -21.06 -5.18
CA PRO A 86 0.84 -20.64 -5.59
C PRO A 86 -0.27 -21.10 -4.63
N VAL A 87 -1.27 -20.23 -4.43
CA VAL A 87 -2.43 -20.51 -3.59
C VAL A 87 -3.69 -20.01 -4.28
N GLU A 88 -4.81 -20.72 -4.10
CA GLU A 88 -6.11 -20.20 -4.48
C GLU A 88 -6.54 -19.11 -3.48
N ALA A 89 -7.04 -17.99 -4.02
CA ALA A 89 -7.48 -16.86 -3.21
C ALA A 89 -8.72 -17.26 -2.38
N ASP A 90 -8.65 -17.08 -1.07
CA ASP A 90 -9.80 -17.21 -0.17
C ASP A 90 -10.63 -15.91 -0.12
N ASP A 91 -11.73 -15.91 0.64
CA ASP A 91 -12.61 -14.74 0.75
C ASP A 91 -11.89 -13.51 1.32
N LEU A 92 -10.94 -13.71 2.23
CA LEU A 92 -10.12 -12.62 2.77
C LEU A 92 -9.14 -12.09 1.73
N ASP A 93 -8.50 -12.96 0.96
CA ASP A 93 -7.62 -12.57 -0.14
C ASP A 93 -8.38 -11.73 -1.18
N VAL A 94 -9.57 -12.18 -1.56
CA VAL A 94 -10.45 -11.42 -2.47
C VAL A 94 -10.84 -10.08 -1.87
N PHE A 95 -11.23 -10.06 -0.58
CA PHE A 95 -11.52 -8.81 0.13
C PHE A 95 -10.33 -7.85 0.13
N LEU A 96 -9.11 -8.33 0.33
CA LEU A 96 -7.91 -7.51 0.43
C LEU A 96 -7.39 -7.03 -0.94
N THR A 97 -7.64 -7.76 -2.02
CA THR A 97 -7.02 -7.51 -3.33
C THR A 97 -8.00 -6.98 -4.39
N ALA A 98 -9.26 -7.40 -4.39
CA ALA A 98 -10.26 -6.95 -5.37
C ALA A 98 -10.83 -5.57 -5.00
N ARG A 99 -10.03 -4.51 -5.17
CA ARG A 99 -10.40 -3.13 -4.84
C ARG A 99 -10.21 -2.21 -6.05
N TRP A 100 -11.33 -1.78 -6.58
CA TRP A 100 -11.43 -1.01 -7.83
C TRP A 100 -11.50 0.50 -7.60
N GLY A 101 -11.11 0.95 -6.44
CA GLY A 101 -11.14 2.36 -6.09
C GLY A 101 -10.11 2.78 -5.07
N LEU A 102 -9.66 4.01 -5.22
CA LEU A 102 -8.75 4.70 -4.31
C LEU A 102 -9.44 5.94 -3.78
N TYR A 103 -9.56 6.02 -2.46
CA TYR A 103 -10.06 7.21 -1.78
C TYR A 103 -8.90 8.04 -1.24
N SER A 104 -9.04 9.36 -1.32
CA SER A 104 -8.11 10.31 -0.74
C SER A 104 -8.82 11.53 -0.18
N LYS A 105 -8.31 12.10 0.92
CA LYS A 105 -8.87 13.30 1.56
C LYS A 105 -8.17 14.54 1.02
N SER A 106 -8.96 15.54 0.66
CA SER A 106 -8.47 16.87 0.27
C SER A 106 -9.14 17.96 1.13
N LEU A 107 -8.63 19.19 1.06
CA LEU A 107 -9.26 20.35 1.71
C LEU A 107 -10.70 20.58 1.24
N ARG A 108 -11.06 20.08 0.05
CA ARG A 108 -12.40 20.25 -0.56
C ARG A 108 -13.28 19.00 -0.38
N GLY A 109 -12.92 18.09 0.53
CA GLY A 109 -13.66 16.85 0.82
C GLY A 109 -12.99 15.59 0.27
N LEU A 110 -13.72 14.49 0.30
CA LEU A 110 -13.27 13.18 -0.16
C LEU A 110 -13.22 13.12 -1.70
N ARG A 111 -12.21 12.44 -2.22
CA ARG A 111 -12.04 12.16 -3.65
C ARG A 111 -11.97 10.65 -3.88
N TYR A 112 -12.42 10.23 -5.02
CA TYR A 112 -12.39 8.86 -5.50
C TYR A 112 -11.70 8.80 -6.86
N ALA A 113 -10.74 7.90 -7.01
CA ALA A 113 -10.15 7.56 -8.30
C ALA A 113 -10.47 6.09 -8.61
N PRO A 114 -11.01 5.77 -9.79
CA PRO A 114 -11.19 4.37 -10.19
C PRO A 114 -9.82 3.72 -10.38
N VAL A 115 -9.73 2.46 -9.97
CA VAL A 115 -8.55 1.61 -10.12
C VAL A 115 -8.96 0.40 -10.95
N ASP A 116 -8.11 0.00 -11.87
CA ASP A 116 -8.31 -1.16 -12.73
C ASP A 116 -7.03 -2.02 -12.72
N HIS A 117 -7.19 -3.31 -12.51
CA HIS A 117 -6.12 -4.31 -12.55
C HIS A 117 -6.69 -5.71 -12.72
N GLU A 118 -5.87 -6.64 -13.17
CA GLU A 118 -6.21 -8.05 -13.18
C GLU A 118 -6.19 -8.64 -11.76
N PRO A 119 -6.84 -9.81 -11.53
CA PRO A 119 -6.70 -10.53 -10.27
C PRO A 119 -5.23 -10.79 -9.95
N TRP A 120 -4.86 -10.61 -8.68
CA TRP A 120 -3.49 -10.82 -8.23
C TRP A 120 -3.13 -12.30 -8.26
N PRO A 121 -2.02 -12.72 -8.91
CA PRO A 121 -1.52 -14.08 -8.83
C PRO A 121 -0.88 -14.31 -7.45
N LEU A 122 -1.67 -14.84 -6.50
CA LEU A 122 -1.25 -14.97 -5.11
C LEU A 122 -0.41 -16.23 -4.90
N GLN A 123 0.54 -16.09 -3.99
CA GLN A 123 1.35 -17.17 -3.43
C GLN A 123 1.26 -17.11 -1.91
N SER A 124 1.28 -18.28 -1.27
CA SER A 124 1.42 -18.38 0.18
C SER A 124 2.77 -17.85 0.61
N ALA A 125 2.81 -17.17 1.74
CA ALA A 125 4.03 -16.68 2.32
C ALA A 125 3.97 -16.74 3.85
N LYS A 126 5.10 -17.05 4.47
CA LYS A 126 5.26 -17.14 5.92
C LYS A 126 6.17 -16.03 6.42
N VAL A 127 5.77 -15.35 7.49
CA VAL A 127 6.60 -14.34 8.13
C VAL A 127 7.76 -15.03 8.88
N ILE A 128 8.99 -14.67 8.53
CA ILE A 128 10.21 -15.09 9.24
C ILE A 128 10.52 -14.10 10.36
N SER A 129 10.46 -12.80 10.04
CA SER A 129 10.67 -11.73 11.00
C SER A 129 9.80 -10.52 10.72
N TYR A 130 9.37 -9.83 11.77
CA TYR A 130 8.56 -8.64 11.69
C TYR A 130 8.97 -7.65 12.78
N ASP A 131 9.52 -6.52 12.37
CA ASP A 131 9.83 -5.37 13.22
C ASP A 131 9.37 -4.10 12.50
N SER A 132 8.18 -3.62 12.84
CA SER A 132 7.58 -2.48 12.15
C SER A 132 6.78 -1.62 13.12
N VAL A 133 6.94 -0.31 13.01
CA VAL A 133 6.17 0.70 13.73
C VAL A 133 5.35 1.58 12.78
N LEU A 134 5.15 1.16 11.54
CA LEU A 134 4.43 1.96 10.53
C LEU A 134 2.94 2.10 10.88
N VAL A 135 2.33 1.09 11.48
CA VAL A 135 0.93 1.11 11.89
C VAL A 135 0.73 2.09 13.05
N GLU A 136 1.62 2.05 14.04
CA GLU A 136 1.61 3.00 15.17
C GLU A 136 1.93 4.43 14.69
N ALA A 137 2.84 4.58 13.73
CA ALA A 137 3.14 5.88 13.12
C ALA A 137 1.94 6.43 12.32
N ALA A 138 1.05 5.58 11.85
CA ALA A 138 -0.22 5.96 11.24
C ALA A 138 -1.33 6.32 12.26
N GLY A 139 -1.06 6.15 13.56
CA GLY A 139 -1.97 6.53 14.66
C GLY A 139 -2.82 5.39 15.21
N PHE A 140 -2.49 4.14 14.92
CA PHE A 140 -3.20 2.96 15.40
C PHE A 140 -2.41 2.23 16.49
N PRO A 141 -3.07 1.39 17.29
CA PRO A 141 -2.37 0.50 18.21
C PRO A 141 -1.50 -0.51 17.46
N LYS A 142 -0.49 -1.04 18.11
CA LYS A 142 0.33 -2.12 17.56
C LYS A 142 -0.57 -3.33 17.21
N PRO A 143 -0.44 -3.90 16.01
CA PRO A 143 -1.17 -5.09 15.63
C PRO A 143 -0.84 -6.27 16.54
N GLU A 144 -1.86 -7.07 16.86
CA GLU A 144 -1.72 -8.29 17.66
C GLU A 144 -2.04 -9.53 16.81
N GLY A 145 -1.48 -10.67 17.19
CA GLY A 145 -1.67 -11.95 16.50
C GLY A 145 -0.78 -12.13 15.28
N GLU A 146 -0.98 -13.25 14.58
CA GLU A 146 -0.24 -13.55 13.37
C GLU A 146 -0.87 -12.84 12.16
N PRO A 147 -0.04 -12.20 11.29
CA PRO A 147 -0.54 -11.53 10.11
C PRO A 147 -0.96 -12.53 9.03
N HIS A 148 -2.08 -12.26 8.37
CA HIS A 148 -2.41 -12.92 7.11
C HIS A 148 -1.44 -12.45 6.02
N THR A 149 -0.65 -13.36 5.46
CA THR A 149 0.45 -13.01 4.57
C THR A 149 0.31 -13.68 3.21
N ARG A 150 0.43 -12.89 2.15
CA ARG A 150 0.46 -13.35 0.76
C ARG A 150 1.57 -12.62 0.01
N PHE A 151 2.08 -13.28 -1.01
CA PHE A 151 3.01 -12.70 -1.97
C PHE A 151 2.38 -12.70 -3.38
N SER A 152 2.77 -11.74 -4.19
CA SER A 152 2.47 -11.73 -5.63
C SER A 152 3.62 -11.08 -6.38
N ASP A 153 3.95 -11.61 -7.55
CA ASP A 153 4.93 -10.98 -8.46
C ASP A 153 4.40 -9.67 -9.08
N GLY A 154 3.13 -9.35 -8.83
CA GLY A 154 2.52 -8.09 -9.20
C GLY A 154 1.54 -8.17 -10.37
N VAL A 155 0.85 -7.07 -10.61
CA VAL A 155 -0.08 -6.86 -11.72
C VAL A 155 0.09 -5.44 -12.27
N HIS A 156 -0.39 -5.21 -13.50
CA HIS A 156 -0.47 -3.86 -14.06
C HIS A 156 -1.67 -3.12 -13.48
N VAL A 157 -1.42 -2.03 -12.77
CA VAL A 157 -2.46 -1.19 -12.17
C VAL A 157 -2.63 0.09 -12.96
N ARG A 158 -3.87 0.43 -13.32
CA ARG A 158 -4.26 1.70 -13.94
C ARG A 158 -5.08 2.49 -12.95
N ILE A 159 -4.75 3.76 -12.75
CA ILE A 159 -5.47 4.67 -11.85
C ILE A 159 -6.06 5.79 -12.69
N GLY A 160 -7.37 5.95 -12.63
CA GLY A 160 -8.09 7.00 -13.33
C GLY A 160 -8.02 8.35 -12.60
N THR A 161 -8.59 9.38 -13.22
CA THR A 161 -8.57 10.74 -12.68
C THR A 161 -9.41 10.85 -11.39
N PRO A 162 -8.87 11.42 -10.31
CA PRO A 162 -9.61 11.60 -9.07
C PRO A 162 -10.79 12.57 -9.22
N GLN A 163 -11.97 12.13 -8.80
CA GLN A 163 -13.21 12.92 -8.82
C GLN A 163 -13.67 13.22 -7.39
N LYS A 164 -14.37 14.32 -7.19
CA LYS A 164 -14.98 14.64 -5.90
C LYS A 164 -16.15 13.70 -5.61
N VAL A 165 -16.16 13.09 -4.43
CA VAL A 165 -17.32 12.32 -3.95
C VAL A 165 -18.42 13.32 -3.57
N ARG A 166 -19.62 13.14 -4.14
CA ARG A 166 -20.78 14.00 -3.84
C ARG A 166 -21.53 13.45 -2.63
N GLY A 167 -22.07 14.31 -1.79
CA GLY A 167 -22.97 13.91 -0.70
C GLY A 167 -22.34 13.76 0.69
N LEU A 168 -21.03 13.94 0.84
CA LEU A 168 -20.39 14.02 2.17
C LEU A 168 -20.11 15.51 2.48
N SER A 169 -21.05 16.16 3.09
CA SER A 169 -20.92 17.51 3.68
C SER A 169 -20.67 17.41 5.18
#